data_df8e53777355079c4a6127b41b6f9bee
#
_entry.id   df8e53777355079c4a6127b41b6f9bee
#
_cell.length_a   1.000
_cell.length_b   1.000
_cell.length_c   1.000
_cell.angle_alpha   90.00
_cell.angle_beta   90.00
_cell.angle_gamma   90.00
#
_symmetry.space_group_name_H-M   'P 1'
#
loop_
_entity.id
_entity.type
_entity.pdbx_description
1 polymer ?
#
loop_
_entity_poly.entity_id
_entity_poly.type
_entity_poly.pdbx_seq_one_letter_code
_entity_poly.pdbx_strand_id
1 'polypeptide(L)'
;MTAEPRQVFDAGYYRRFYRDCPVHDRRRIAHLATGVTELCAWWGIVIRNVLDVGAGTGLWRDWFAAERPHVSYRSIDVSEYACRRYGHERADISRWRPDAPADLVICQGVLQYLDDDDCSRAITNLAAACRTVLFLEVPTAADLDEVIDADATDLDIHWRSGTWYRRRLGRHFRLIGGGLLVARRAGLHFYELEAPHATAARSASEKTR
;
A
#
# COMPACT_ATOMS: atom_id res chain seq x y z
N MET A 1 7.71 -3.79 29.07
CA MET A 1 7.44 -2.35 28.88
C MET A 1 6.93 -2.19 27.47
N THR A 2 5.63 -2.04 27.29
CA THR A 2 5.01 -1.75 25.99
C THR A 2 5.31 -0.29 25.67
N ALA A 3 6.14 -0.04 24.66
CA ALA A 3 6.35 1.31 24.13
C ALA A 3 4.98 1.87 23.72
N GLU A 4 4.61 3.04 24.23
CA GLU A 4 3.43 3.77 23.78
C GLU A 4 3.52 4.02 22.26
N PRO A 5 2.41 4.00 21.55
CA PRO A 5 2.43 4.30 20.12
C PRO A 5 2.97 5.71 19.92
N ARG A 6 4.03 5.83 19.14
CA ARG A 6 4.79 7.07 18.89
C ARG A 6 3.98 8.17 18.21
N GLN A 7 2.86 7.84 17.58
CA GLN A 7 2.03 8.74 16.79
C GLN A 7 0.58 8.68 17.24
N VAL A 8 0.03 9.81 17.60
CA VAL A 8 -1.41 9.93 17.88
C VAL A 8 -2.10 10.44 16.59
N PHE A 9 -2.78 9.55 15.89
CA PHE A 9 -3.59 9.89 14.71
C PHE A 9 -4.96 10.42 15.16
N ASP A 10 -4.97 11.62 15.72
CA ASP A 10 -6.17 12.28 16.25
C ASP A 10 -6.78 13.31 15.27
N ALA A 11 -7.78 14.05 15.73
CA ALA A 11 -8.42 15.12 14.96
C ALA A 11 -7.43 16.22 14.51
N GLY A 12 -6.39 16.49 15.32
CA GLY A 12 -5.35 17.48 15.02
C GLY A 12 -4.48 17.03 13.85
N TYR A 13 -4.05 15.77 13.88
CA TYR A 13 -3.31 15.11 12.80
C TYR A 13 -4.06 15.17 11.49
N TYR A 14 -5.33 14.70 11.45
CA TYR A 14 -6.14 14.69 10.23
C TYR A 14 -6.45 16.09 9.71
N ARG A 15 -6.58 17.09 10.60
CA ARG A 15 -6.74 18.48 10.19
C ARG A 15 -5.51 18.98 9.45
N ARG A 16 -4.32 18.80 10.05
CA ARG A 16 -3.06 19.29 9.50
C ARG A 16 -2.76 18.67 8.14
N PHE A 17 -2.75 17.33 8.05
CA PHE A 17 -2.22 16.60 6.89
C PHE A 17 -3.28 16.26 5.83
N TYR A 18 -4.59 16.36 6.15
CA TYR A 18 -5.65 15.96 5.21
C TYR A 18 -6.61 17.10 4.86
N ARG A 19 -6.60 18.22 5.58
CA ARG A 19 -7.47 19.36 5.29
C ARG A 19 -6.68 20.61 4.94
N ASP A 20 -5.71 20.99 5.80
CA ASP A 20 -5.03 22.28 5.68
C ASP A 20 -3.88 22.22 4.63
N CYS A 21 -3.16 21.10 4.56
CA CYS A 21 -2.08 20.84 3.58
C CYS A 21 -2.18 19.39 3.06
N PRO A 22 -3.17 19.04 2.22
CA PRO A 22 -3.32 17.67 1.77
C PRO A 22 -2.28 17.32 0.70
N VAL A 23 -1.47 16.30 0.95
CA VAL A 23 -0.62 15.66 -0.07
C VAL A 23 -1.50 15.00 -1.12
N HIS A 24 -2.61 14.38 -0.68
CA HIS A 24 -3.57 13.71 -1.53
C HIS A 24 -4.96 14.32 -1.34
N ASP A 25 -5.48 14.92 -2.40
CA ASP A 25 -6.86 15.39 -2.48
C ASP A 25 -7.77 14.39 -3.22
N ARG A 26 -9.09 14.65 -3.23
CA ARG A 26 -10.08 13.83 -3.93
C ARG A 26 -9.75 13.61 -5.40
N ARG A 27 -9.28 14.66 -6.09
CA ARG A 27 -8.99 14.62 -7.52
C ARG A 27 -7.78 13.76 -7.82
N ARG A 28 -6.71 13.92 -7.04
CA ARG A 28 -5.49 13.11 -7.17
C ARG A 28 -5.77 11.63 -6.91
N ILE A 29 -6.52 11.33 -5.84
CA ILE A 29 -6.92 9.94 -5.54
C ILE A 29 -7.83 9.37 -6.64
N ALA A 30 -8.74 10.16 -7.22
CA ALA A 30 -9.56 9.70 -8.34
C ALA A 30 -8.72 9.31 -9.56
N HIS A 31 -7.73 10.12 -9.94
CA HIS A 31 -6.80 9.77 -11.02
C HIS A 31 -5.98 8.52 -10.70
N LEU A 32 -5.48 8.40 -9.47
CA LEU A 32 -4.70 7.25 -9.05
C LEU A 32 -5.55 5.97 -9.04
N ALA A 33 -6.72 6.01 -8.45
CA ALA A 33 -7.63 4.86 -8.37
C ALA A 33 -8.08 4.40 -9.77
N THR A 34 -8.38 5.35 -10.67
CA THR A 34 -8.64 5.05 -12.09
C THR A 34 -7.43 4.36 -12.72
N GLY A 35 -6.22 4.92 -12.59
CA GLY A 35 -5.01 4.33 -13.16
C GLY A 35 -4.74 2.92 -12.64
N VAL A 36 -4.85 2.70 -11.33
CA VAL A 36 -4.67 1.39 -10.71
C VAL A 36 -5.69 0.37 -11.22
N THR A 37 -6.97 0.75 -11.25
CA THR A 37 -8.03 -0.18 -11.68
C THR A 37 -7.98 -0.48 -13.17
N GLU A 38 -7.67 0.50 -14.03
CA GLU A 38 -7.53 0.29 -15.47
C GLU A 38 -6.29 -0.53 -15.83
N LEU A 39 -5.17 -0.36 -15.12
CA LEU A 39 -4.01 -1.24 -15.30
C LEU A 39 -4.32 -2.67 -14.86
N CYS A 40 -5.05 -2.86 -13.78
CA CYS A 40 -5.52 -4.19 -13.38
C CYS A 40 -6.40 -4.81 -14.50
N ALA A 41 -7.34 -4.04 -15.05
CA ALA A 41 -8.20 -4.49 -16.14
C ALA A 41 -7.40 -4.81 -17.41
N TRP A 42 -6.40 -3.99 -17.75
CA TRP A 42 -5.46 -4.24 -18.86
C TRP A 42 -4.73 -5.59 -18.73
N TRP A 43 -4.35 -5.97 -17.51
CA TRP A 43 -3.71 -7.27 -17.23
C TRP A 43 -4.73 -8.42 -17.05
N GLY A 44 -6.00 -8.18 -17.31
CA GLY A 44 -7.06 -9.19 -17.15
C GLY A 44 -7.40 -9.51 -15.70
N ILE A 45 -7.02 -8.64 -14.76
CA ILE A 45 -7.31 -8.81 -13.34
C ILE A 45 -8.68 -8.23 -13.03
N VAL A 46 -9.60 -9.07 -12.59
CA VAL A 46 -10.94 -8.66 -12.17
C VAL A 46 -10.93 -8.36 -10.68
N ILE A 47 -11.16 -7.10 -10.31
CA ILE A 47 -11.28 -6.66 -8.93
C ILE A 47 -12.74 -6.80 -8.49
N ARG A 48 -13.04 -7.76 -7.61
CA ARG A 48 -14.35 -7.96 -6.98
C ARG A 48 -14.39 -7.47 -5.56
N ASN A 49 -13.24 -7.50 -4.89
CA ASN A 49 -13.13 -7.05 -3.50
C ASN A 49 -11.81 -6.31 -3.26
N VAL A 50 -11.91 -5.28 -2.43
CA VAL A 50 -10.82 -4.38 -2.04
C VAL A 50 -10.67 -4.39 -0.53
N LEU A 51 -9.43 -4.40 -0.06
CA LEU A 51 -9.05 -4.09 1.32
C LEU A 51 -8.18 -2.83 1.31
N ASP A 52 -8.65 -1.81 2.02
CA ASP A 52 -7.92 -0.55 2.22
C ASP A 52 -7.35 -0.51 3.64
N VAL A 53 -6.04 -0.47 3.74
CA VAL A 53 -5.28 -0.51 4.99
C VAL A 53 -4.73 0.87 5.31
N GLY A 54 -5.12 1.40 6.48
CA GLY A 54 -4.84 2.78 6.87
C GLY A 54 -5.66 3.76 6.04
N ALA A 55 -6.98 3.49 5.96
CA ALA A 55 -7.90 4.16 5.04
C ALA A 55 -8.08 5.68 5.28
N GLY A 56 -7.61 6.19 6.42
CA GLY A 56 -7.54 7.61 6.73
C GLY A 56 -8.89 8.33 6.62
N THR A 57 -9.00 9.26 5.69
CA THR A 57 -10.24 10.01 5.45
C THR A 57 -11.22 9.29 4.50
N GLY A 58 -10.86 8.11 3.98
CA GLY A 58 -11.74 7.29 3.15
C GLY A 58 -11.85 7.72 1.69
N LEU A 59 -10.84 8.42 1.14
CA LEU A 59 -10.89 8.93 -0.24
C LEU A 59 -10.99 7.80 -1.28
N TRP A 60 -10.28 6.70 -1.08
CA TRP A 60 -10.38 5.53 -1.94
C TRP A 60 -11.77 4.89 -1.86
N ARG A 61 -12.31 4.72 -0.66
CA ARG A 61 -13.67 4.19 -0.45
C ARG A 61 -14.71 5.03 -1.18
N ASP A 62 -14.64 6.35 -1.03
CA ASP A 62 -15.58 7.27 -1.66
C ASP A 62 -15.53 7.15 -3.19
N TRP A 63 -14.32 7.01 -3.76
CA TRP A 63 -14.15 6.77 -5.18
C TRP A 63 -14.73 5.42 -5.63
N PHE A 64 -14.42 4.32 -4.92
CA PHE A 64 -14.98 3.01 -5.26
C PHE A 64 -16.51 2.98 -5.16
N ALA A 65 -17.08 3.64 -4.16
CA ALA A 65 -18.53 3.74 -4.00
C ALA A 65 -19.20 4.48 -5.18
N ALA A 66 -18.54 5.50 -5.72
CA ALA A 66 -19.05 6.27 -6.86
C ALA A 66 -18.83 5.56 -8.20
N GLU A 67 -17.62 5.06 -8.45
CA GLU A 67 -17.20 4.62 -9.79
C GLU A 67 -17.29 3.10 -9.98
N ARG A 68 -17.27 2.33 -8.90
CA ARG A 68 -17.27 0.86 -8.91
C ARG A 68 -18.18 0.27 -7.82
N PRO A 69 -19.48 0.65 -7.76
CA PRO A 69 -20.38 0.28 -6.65
C PRO A 69 -20.63 -1.23 -6.49
N HIS A 70 -20.28 -2.01 -7.51
CA HIS A 70 -20.37 -3.47 -7.48
C HIS A 70 -19.18 -4.15 -6.80
N VAL A 71 -18.11 -3.41 -6.49
CA VAL A 71 -16.92 -3.93 -5.80
C VAL A 71 -17.17 -3.92 -4.30
N SER A 72 -16.96 -5.07 -3.66
CA SER A 72 -17.00 -5.16 -2.20
C SER A 72 -15.78 -4.43 -1.61
N TYR A 73 -16.02 -3.47 -0.74
CA TYR A 73 -14.97 -2.64 -0.18
C TYR A 73 -14.92 -2.75 1.35
N ARG A 74 -13.77 -3.12 1.88
CA ARG A 74 -13.48 -3.15 3.32
C ARG A 74 -12.33 -2.22 3.61
N SER A 75 -12.43 -1.45 4.68
CA SER A 75 -11.39 -0.53 5.12
C SER A 75 -11.06 -0.70 6.59
N ILE A 76 -9.78 -0.68 6.91
CA ILE A 76 -9.28 -0.73 8.27
C ILE A 76 -8.38 0.48 8.56
N ASP A 77 -8.36 0.90 9.82
CA ASP A 77 -7.44 1.93 10.30
C ASP A 77 -7.07 1.66 11.77
N VAL A 78 -5.89 2.09 12.19
CA VAL A 78 -5.45 2.00 13.58
C VAL A 78 -6.02 3.15 14.42
N SER A 79 -6.31 4.30 13.78
CA SER A 79 -6.83 5.50 14.40
C SER A 79 -8.27 5.32 14.86
N GLU A 80 -8.50 5.46 16.16
CA GLU A 80 -9.84 5.49 16.71
C GLU A 80 -10.66 6.66 16.17
N TYR A 81 -10.03 7.82 15.96
CA TYR A 81 -10.67 8.99 15.37
C TYR A 81 -11.14 8.70 13.93
N ALA A 82 -10.26 8.15 13.08
CA ALA A 82 -10.63 7.83 11.70
C ALA A 82 -11.73 6.79 11.63
N CYS A 83 -11.64 5.73 12.44
CA CYS A 83 -12.67 4.69 12.50
C CYS A 83 -14.04 5.25 12.87
N ARG A 84 -14.11 6.07 13.92
CA ARG A 84 -15.37 6.70 14.33
C ARG A 84 -15.90 7.73 13.34
N ARG A 85 -14.99 8.52 12.76
CA ARG A 85 -15.39 9.65 11.88
C ARG A 85 -15.76 9.21 10.48
N TYR A 86 -15.09 8.18 9.95
CA TYR A 86 -15.21 7.75 8.56
C TYR A 86 -15.72 6.32 8.39
N GLY A 87 -15.97 5.60 9.51
CA GLY A 87 -16.63 4.29 9.47
C GLY A 87 -15.71 3.13 9.08
N HIS A 88 -14.42 3.19 9.44
CA HIS A 88 -13.49 2.08 9.22
C HIS A 88 -13.56 1.07 10.37
N GLU A 89 -13.21 -0.17 10.08
CA GLU A 89 -12.94 -1.18 11.10
C GLU A 89 -11.61 -0.85 11.81
N ARG A 90 -11.58 -0.94 13.13
CA ARG A 90 -10.35 -0.68 13.88
C ARG A 90 -9.46 -1.92 13.86
N ALA A 91 -8.33 -1.83 13.17
CA ALA A 91 -7.35 -2.91 13.09
C ALA A 91 -5.92 -2.38 12.84
N ASP A 92 -4.95 -3.10 13.40
CA ASP A 92 -3.52 -2.86 13.21
C ASP A 92 -2.94 -3.94 12.27
N ILE A 93 -2.53 -3.55 11.08
CA ILE A 93 -2.01 -4.48 10.06
C ILE A 93 -0.78 -5.26 10.52
N SER A 94 -0.02 -4.77 11.50
CA SER A 94 1.12 -5.52 12.04
C SER A 94 0.69 -6.75 12.84
N ARG A 95 -0.58 -6.79 13.32
CA ARG A 95 -1.14 -7.82 14.20
C ARG A 95 -2.39 -8.49 13.67
N TRP A 96 -3.03 -7.87 12.68
CA TRP A 96 -4.31 -8.30 12.14
C TRP A 96 -4.16 -8.93 10.75
N ARG A 97 -5.01 -9.91 10.46
CA ARG A 97 -5.16 -10.54 9.14
C ARG A 97 -6.63 -10.71 8.81
N PRO A 98 -7.04 -10.51 7.54
CA PRO A 98 -8.40 -10.83 7.13
C PRO A 98 -8.60 -12.35 7.02
N ASP A 99 -9.86 -12.78 7.17
CA ASP A 99 -10.25 -14.18 7.01
C ASP A 99 -10.11 -14.66 5.55
N ALA A 100 -10.25 -13.74 4.60
CA ALA A 100 -10.10 -14.01 3.17
C ALA A 100 -9.29 -12.91 2.47
N PRO A 101 -8.46 -13.27 1.47
CA PRO A 101 -7.65 -12.30 0.74
C PRO A 101 -8.50 -11.50 -0.26
N ALA A 102 -8.17 -10.21 -0.42
CA ALA A 102 -8.75 -9.30 -1.40
C ALA A 102 -8.02 -9.36 -2.75
N ASP A 103 -8.74 -9.06 -3.84
CA ASP A 103 -8.15 -8.98 -5.19
C ASP A 103 -7.20 -7.79 -5.31
N LEU A 104 -7.59 -6.65 -4.73
CA LEU A 104 -6.75 -5.47 -4.57
C LEU A 104 -6.61 -5.13 -3.08
N VAL A 105 -5.39 -4.96 -2.63
CA VAL A 105 -5.07 -4.37 -1.32
C VAL A 105 -4.46 -2.99 -1.56
N ILE A 106 -4.92 -1.99 -0.83
CA ILE A 106 -4.37 -0.64 -0.82
C ILE A 106 -3.66 -0.44 0.52
N CYS A 107 -2.43 0.07 0.48
CA CYS A 107 -1.66 0.44 1.66
C CYS A 107 -0.87 1.71 1.33
N GLN A 108 -1.47 2.85 1.58
CA GLN A 108 -0.93 4.16 1.23
C GLN A 108 -0.59 4.94 2.49
N GLY A 109 0.70 5.29 2.67
CA GLY A 109 1.13 6.12 3.78
C GLY A 109 1.03 5.44 5.17
N VAL A 110 1.29 4.13 5.28
CA VAL A 110 1.11 3.36 6.53
C VAL A 110 2.43 2.82 7.08
N LEU A 111 3.22 2.16 6.24
CA LEU A 111 4.36 1.35 6.69
C LEU A 111 5.48 2.19 7.33
N GLN A 112 5.55 3.47 7.02
CA GLN A 112 6.53 4.39 7.59
C GLN A 112 6.35 4.65 9.09
N TYR A 113 5.15 4.45 9.62
CA TYR A 113 4.85 4.66 11.04
C TYR A 113 5.17 3.46 11.93
N LEU A 114 5.44 2.31 11.33
CA LEU A 114 5.74 1.07 12.03
C LEU A 114 7.25 0.93 12.26
N ASP A 115 7.67 0.41 13.41
CA ASP A 115 9.06 0.01 13.60
C ASP A 115 9.45 -1.15 12.68
N ASP A 116 10.71 -1.56 12.68
CA ASP A 116 11.23 -2.58 11.74
C ASP A 116 10.55 -3.93 11.87
N ASP A 117 10.25 -4.34 13.09
CA ASP A 117 9.60 -5.62 13.38
C ASP A 117 8.11 -5.58 13.01
N ASP A 118 7.40 -4.52 13.42
CA ASP A 118 5.99 -4.32 13.07
C ASP A 118 5.82 -4.14 11.56
N CYS A 119 6.70 -3.40 10.90
CA CYS A 119 6.69 -3.25 9.45
C CYS A 119 6.93 -4.58 8.72
N SER A 120 7.86 -5.41 9.20
CA SER A 120 8.10 -6.74 8.63
C SER A 120 6.91 -7.67 8.81
N ARG A 121 6.22 -7.60 9.96
CA ARG A 121 4.96 -8.31 10.22
C ARG A 121 3.83 -7.79 9.32
N ALA A 122 3.69 -6.47 9.20
CA ALA A 122 2.70 -5.84 8.35
C ALA A 122 2.86 -6.27 6.88
N ILE A 123 4.09 -6.28 6.34
CA ILE A 123 4.36 -6.78 4.98
C ILE A 123 3.91 -8.26 4.82
N THR A 124 4.16 -9.09 5.81
CA THR A 124 3.71 -10.49 5.81
C THR A 124 2.19 -10.60 5.83
N ASN A 125 1.51 -9.77 6.63
CA ASN A 125 0.06 -9.73 6.73
C ASN A 125 -0.58 -9.15 5.47
N LEU A 126 0.00 -8.09 4.86
CA LEU A 126 -0.39 -7.60 3.53
C LEU A 126 -0.28 -8.68 2.46
N ALA A 127 0.79 -9.48 2.50
CA ALA A 127 0.94 -10.61 1.58
C ALA A 127 -0.15 -11.69 1.79
N ALA A 128 -0.52 -11.97 3.03
CA ALA A 128 -1.63 -12.89 3.33
C ALA A 128 -2.98 -12.32 2.87
N ALA A 129 -3.17 -11.01 3.04
CA ALA A 129 -4.39 -10.29 2.67
C ALA A 129 -4.56 -10.09 1.16
N CYS A 130 -3.47 -10.11 0.38
CA CYS A 130 -3.49 -9.78 -1.04
C CYS A 130 -3.57 -11.03 -1.90
N ARG A 131 -4.67 -11.21 -2.66
CA ARG A 131 -4.80 -12.30 -3.64
C ARG A 131 -3.99 -12.02 -4.90
N THR A 132 -4.10 -10.80 -5.43
CA THR A 132 -3.54 -10.48 -6.76
C THR A 132 -2.67 -9.24 -6.75
N VAL A 133 -3.21 -8.06 -6.41
CA VAL A 133 -2.51 -6.78 -6.52
C VAL A 133 -2.47 -6.07 -5.17
N LEU A 134 -1.30 -5.56 -4.81
CA LEU A 134 -1.08 -4.58 -3.75
C LEU A 134 -0.70 -3.25 -4.40
N PHE A 135 -1.47 -2.20 -4.13
CA PHE A 135 -1.00 -0.82 -4.30
C PHE A 135 -0.34 -0.37 -3.01
N LEU A 136 0.92 0.00 -3.08
CA LEU A 136 1.71 0.43 -1.93
C LEU A 136 2.37 1.77 -2.23
N GLU A 137 2.14 2.73 -1.34
CA GLU A 137 2.90 3.98 -1.30
C GLU A 137 3.52 4.12 0.09
N VAL A 138 4.84 4.30 0.11
CA VAL A 138 5.61 4.51 1.33
C VAL A 138 6.83 5.35 1.01
N PRO A 139 7.07 6.47 1.71
CA PRO A 139 8.25 7.29 1.50
C PRO A 139 9.51 6.54 1.95
N THR A 140 10.59 6.76 1.23
CA THR A 140 11.91 6.23 1.56
C THR A 140 12.89 7.38 1.87
N ALA A 141 14.02 7.07 2.47
CA ALA A 141 15.03 8.07 2.77
C ALA A 141 15.54 8.83 1.52
N ALA A 142 15.51 8.20 0.34
CA ALA A 142 15.91 8.84 -0.91
C ALA A 142 14.85 9.82 -1.44
N ASP A 143 13.58 9.67 -1.05
CA ASP A 143 12.51 10.55 -1.53
C ASP A 143 12.50 11.89 -0.80
N LEU A 144 13.17 11.97 0.38
CA LEU A 144 13.16 13.17 1.22
C LEU A 144 13.71 14.40 0.49
N ASP A 145 14.76 14.23 -0.28
CA ASP A 145 15.45 15.33 -0.96
C ASP A 145 14.86 15.63 -2.35
N GLU A 146 14.15 14.66 -2.97
CA GLU A 146 13.76 14.75 -4.38
C GLU A 146 12.24 14.95 -4.58
N VAL A 147 11.39 14.38 -3.70
CA VAL A 147 9.96 14.25 -3.97
C VAL A 147 9.09 14.81 -2.85
N ILE A 148 9.57 14.77 -1.61
CA ILE A 148 8.75 15.07 -0.43
C ILE A 148 8.68 16.58 -0.20
N ASP A 149 7.44 17.09 -0.12
CA ASP A 149 7.13 18.39 0.43
C ASP A 149 7.12 18.30 1.96
N ALA A 150 8.17 18.82 2.60
CA ALA A 150 8.35 18.75 4.05
C ALA A 150 7.28 19.53 4.84
N ASP A 151 6.65 20.53 4.25
CA ASP A 151 5.61 21.33 4.92
C ASP A 151 4.26 20.57 4.91
N ALA A 152 4.02 19.74 3.88
CA ALA A 152 2.79 18.99 3.71
C ALA A 152 2.86 17.56 4.24
N THR A 153 4.07 17.04 4.51
CA THR A 153 4.30 15.64 4.87
C THR A 153 4.67 15.51 6.35
N ASP A 154 4.14 14.49 7.01
CA ASP A 154 4.58 14.12 8.35
C ASP A 154 5.97 13.48 8.29
N LEU A 155 6.96 14.10 8.92
CA LEU A 155 8.34 13.66 8.94
C LEU A 155 8.71 12.83 10.19
N ASP A 156 7.80 12.71 11.18
CA ASP A 156 8.00 11.86 12.36
C ASP A 156 7.69 10.38 12.03
N ILE A 157 8.54 9.80 11.19
CA ILE A 157 8.40 8.48 10.63
C ILE A 157 9.71 7.69 10.71
N HIS A 158 9.64 6.38 10.51
CA HIS A 158 10.81 5.52 10.39
C HIS A 158 11.39 5.57 8.96
N TRP A 159 12.41 6.36 8.75
CA TRP A 159 13.10 6.49 7.46
C TRP A 159 13.86 5.22 7.09
N ARG A 160 13.49 4.60 5.97
CA ARG A 160 14.12 3.39 5.45
C ARG A 160 14.50 3.55 3.99
N SER A 161 15.54 2.80 3.57
CA SER A 161 15.91 2.78 2.16
C SER A 161 14.91 1.96 1.33
N GLY A 162 14.74 2.32 0.05
CA GLY A 162 13.97 1.53 -0.89
C GLY A 162 14.46 0.07 -1.01
N THR A 163 15.78 -0.17 -0.81
CA THR A 163 16.35 -1.52 -0.78
C THR A 163 15.84 -2.33 0.41
N TRP A 164 15.66 -1.71 1.57
CA TRP A 164 15.09 -2.36 2.76
C TRP A 164 13.68 -2.90 2.48
N TYR A 165 12.82 -2.07 1.87
CA TYR A 165 11.46 -2.45 1.47
C TYR A 165 11.47 -3.50 0.36
N ARG A 166 12.22 -3.27 -0.73
CA ARG A 166 12.31 -4.22 -1.86
C ARG A 166 12.72 -5.61 -1.43
N ARG A 167 13.67 -5.74 -0.50
CA ARG A 167 14.13 -7.05 -0.01
C ARG A 167 13.01 -7.82 0.72
N ARG A 168 12.17 -7.13 1.49
CA ARG A 168 11.09 -7.76 2.25
C ARG A 168 9.86 -8.04 1.37
N LEU A 169 9.42 -7.05 0.63
CA LEU A 169 8.31 -7.16 -0.31
C LEU A 169 8.58 -8.21 -1.40
N GLY A 170 9.79 -8.27 -1.92
CA GLY A 170 10.20 -9.19 -2.98
C GLY A 170 10.10 -10.67 -2.63
N ARG A 171 9.97 -11.02 -1.35
CA ARG A 171 9.67 -12.40 -0.92
C ARG A 171 8.25 -12.83 -1.28
N HIS A 172 7.32 -11.88 -1.35
CA HIS A 172 5.90 -12.12 -1.52
C HIS A 172 5.35 -11.58 -2.83
N PHE A 173 5.94 -10.51 -3.33
CA PHE A 173 5.45 -9.75 -4.47
C PHE A 173 6.49 -9.60 -5.58
N ARG A 174 5.99 -9.32 -6.77
CA ARG A 174 6.78 -8.77 -7.88
C ARG A 174 6.41 -7.28 -8.00
N LEU A 175 7.39 -6.40 -7.97
CA LEU A 175 7.22 -4.97 -8.22
C LEU A 175 7.00 -4.77 -9.72
N ILE A 176 5.98 -4.03 -10.10
CA ILE A 176 5.68 -3.70 -11.50
C ILE A 176 6.06 -2.25 -11.80
N GLY A 177 5.75 -1.32 -10.91
CA GLY A 177 5.99 0.10 -11.04
C GLY A 177 4.79 0.92 -10.59
N GLY A 178 4.95 2.23 -10.39
CA GLY A 178 3.87 3.12 -9.99
C GLY A 178 3.18 2.72 -8.67
N GLY A 179 3.90 2.11 -7.74
CA GLY A 179 3.32 1.60 -6.50
C GLY A 179 2.60 0.25 -6.63
N LEU A 180 2.57 -0.36 -7.82
CA LEU A 180 1.89 -1.63 -8.06
C LEU A 180 2.83 -2.81 -7.83
N LEU A 181 2.37 -3.74 -7.00
CA LEU A 181 3.02 -5.01 -6.70
C LEU A 181 2.03 -6.14 -6.94
N VAL A 182 2.47 -7.19 -7.61
CA VAL A 182 1.65 -8.38 -7.87
C VAL A 182 2.10 -9.53 -6.98
N ALA A 183 1.14 -10.16 -6.31
CA ALA A 183 1.42 -11.31 -5.46
C ALA A 183 2.03 -12.44 -6.30
N ARG A 184 3.17 -13.00 -5.85
CA ARG A 184 3.84 -14.09 -6.57
C ARG A 184 2.95 -15.30 -6.76
N ARG A 185 2.04 -15.55 -5.80
CA ARG A 185 1.06 -16.64 -5.86
C ARG A 185 -0.02 -16.45 -6.92
N ALA A 186 -0.21 -15.24 -7.47
CA ALA A 186 -1.20 -14.98 -8.49
C ALA A 186 -0.85 -15.61 -9.86
N GLY A 187 0.42 -16.01 -10.07
CA GLY A 187 0.85 -16.68 -11.29
C GLY A 187 0.77 -15.83 -12.56
N LEU A 188 0.64 -14.50 -12.41
CA LEU A 188 0.53 -13.61 -13.57
C LEU A 188 1.89 -13.42 -14.25
N HIS A 189 1.84 -13.36 -15.58
CA HIS A 189 2.99 -13.12 -16.44
C HIS A 189 2.87 -11.73 -17.05
N PHE A 190 3.97 -11.02 -17.10
CA PHE A 190 4.09 -9.68 -17.65
C PHE A 190 5.16 -9.68 -18.73
N TYR A 191 5.04 -8.77 -19.69
CA TYR A 191 6.13 -8.52 -20.62
C TYR A 191 7.38 -8.05 -19.87
N GLU A 192 8.56 -8.30 -20.42
CA GLU A 192 9.83 -8.02 -19.75
C GLU A 192 9.94 -6.54 -19.32
N LEU A 193 9.48 -5.63 -20.16
CA LEU A 193 9.54 -4.18 -19.89
C LEU A 193 8.44 -3.68 -18.95
N GLU A 194 7.42 -4.48 -18.66
CA GLU A 194 6.38 -4.13 -17.69
C GLU A 194 6.81 -4.44 -16.25
N ALA A 195 7.77 -5.33 -16.08
CA ALA A 195 8.25 -5.71 -14.75
C ALA A 195 9.75 -5.46 -14.64
N PRO A 196 10.22 -4.67 -13.68
CA PRO A 196 11.64 -4.48 -13.44
C PRO A 196 12.29 -5.84 -13.18
N HIS A 197 13.44 -6.06 -13.80
CA HIS A 197 14.15 -7.33 -13.85
C HIS A 197 14.23 -8.03 -12.49
N ALA A 198 13.78 -9.27 -12.45
CA ALA A 198 14.41 -10.22 -11.56
C ALA A 198 15.85 -10.35 -12.07
N THR A 199 16.80 -9.79 -11.35
CA THR A 199 18.23 -9.87 -11.64
C THR A 199 18.56 -11.26 -12.14
N ALA A 200 19.07 -11.37 -13.35
CA ALA A 200 19.38 -12.58 -14.05
C ALA A 200 20.29 -13.49 -13.21
N ALA A 201 19.70 -14.45 -12.54
CA ALA A 201 20.34 -15.69 -12.19
C ALA A 201 19.97 -16.75 -13.25
N ARG A 202 20.29 -16.43 -14.52
CA ARG A 202 20.29 -17.38 -15.62
C ARG A 202 21.50 -17.11 -16.47
N SER A 203 22.53 -17.88 -16.26
CA SER A 203 23.33 -18.49 -17.30
C SER A 203 24.71 -18.89 -16.77
N ALA A 204 24.82 -20.10 -16.30
CA ALA A 204 26.08 -20.83 -16.32
C ALA A 204 25.81 -22.34 -16.47
N SER A 205 24.92 -22.76 -17.39
CA SER A 205 24.78 -24.20 -17.65
C SER A 205 24.29 -24.56 -19.04
N GLU A 206 24.54 -23.72 -20.06
CA GLU A 206 24.33 -24.17 -21.46
C GLU A 206 25.38 -23.61 -22.38
N LYS A 207 26.64 -24.01 -22.17
CA LYS A 207 27.68 -24.04 -23.20
C LYS A 207 28.57 -25.23 -22.92
N THR A 208 28.04 -26.43 -23.15
CA THR A 208 28.89 -27.60 -23.52
C THR A 208 27.96 -28.68 -24.10
N ARG A 209 27.68 -28.56 -25.38
CA ARG A 209 27.58 -29.67 -26.32
C ARG A 209 27.50 -29.11 -27.74
#